data_e1676cf510e9a35ccdcab595bb7c1091
#
_entry.id   e1676cf510e9a35ccdcab595bb7c1091
#
_cell.length_a   1.000
_cell.length_b   1.000
_cell.length_c   1.000
_cell.angle_alpha   90.00
_cell.angle_beta   90.00
_cell.angle_gamma   90.00
#
_symmetry.space_group_name_H-M   'P 1'
#
loop_
_entity.id
_entity.type
_entity.pdbx_description
1 polymer ?
#
loop_
_entity_poly.entity_id
_entity_poly.type
_entity_poly.pdbx_seq_one_letter_code
_entity_poly.pdbx_strand_id
1 'polypeptide(L)'
;MAGFITGLILGTGTVVLLVYLLLRFFFFRILFLENESPFPFIDTCDALRVEAEKNNWRVPMVHDLQETMLKWGKQIGQIRIYEFCKPESAYEILSLDAEKLISSLMPCRIAVFERKNGKTYVSLMNLKPITFFAGGKVRRIMKRTADEIDIIIRKALCK
;
A
#
# COMPACT_ATOMS: atom_id res chain seq x y z
N MET A 1 3.48 32.27 40.52
CA MET A 1 3.70 30.81 40.29
C MET A 1 2.51 30.18 39.57
N ALA A 2 1.23 30.38 39.97
CA ALA A 2 0.08 29.77 39.30
C ALA A 2 -0.02 30.10 37.79
N GLY A 3 0.17 31.33 37.37
CA GLY A 3 0.09 31.74 35.95
C GLY A 3 1.18 31.12 35.06
N PHE A 4 2.38 30.85 35.59
CA PHE A 4 3.46 30.18 34.86
C PHE A 4 3.14 28.71 34.64
N ILE A 5 2.58 28.03 35.65
CA ILE A 5 2.19 26.60 35.55
C ILE A 5 1.02 26.46 34.56
N THR A 6 0.04 27.37 34.62
CA THR A 6 -1.10 27.35 33.69
C THR A 6 -0.64 27.57 32.23
N GLY A 7 0.26 28.53 32.01
CA GLY A 7 0.84 28.77 30.68
C GLY A 7 1.64 27.60 30.16
N LEU A 8 2.39 26.90 31.01
CA LEU A 8 3.15 25.71 30.65
C LEU A 8 2.21 24.54 30.25
N ILE A 9 1.16 24.30 31.03
CA ILE A 9 0.18 23.24 30.75
C ILE A 9 -0.57 23.51 29.43
N LEU A 10 -1.03 24.74 29.22
CA LEU A 10 -1.72 25.12 27.98
C LEU A 10 -0.79 25.01 26.77
N GLY A 11 0.46 25.49 26.91
CA GLY A 11 1.46 25.39 25.83
C GLY A 11 1.79 23.97 25.45
N THR A 12 2.06 23.10 26.43
CA THR A 12 2.33 21.67 26.18
C THR A 12 1.13 20.96 25.59
N GLY A 13 -0.09 21.22 26.07
CA GLY A 13 -1.32 20.67 25.53
C GLY A 13 -1.55 21.04 24.06
N THR A 14 -1.30 22.31 23.70
CA THR A 14 -1.41 22.78 22.33
C THR A 14 -0.40 22.09 21.40
N VAL A 15 0.86 21.97 21.83
CA VAL A 15 1.91 21.28 21.06
C VAL A 15 1.56 19.80 20.85
N VAL A 16 1.12 19.09 21.89
CA VAL A 16 0.72 17.69 21.80
C VAL A 16 -0.45 17.53 20.81
N LEU A 17 -1.46 18.41 20.89
CA LEU A 17 -2.60 18.38 19.97
C LEU A 17 -2.17 18.63 18.51
N LEU A 18 -1.30 19.60 18.27
CA LEU A 18 -0.78 19.88 16.92
C LEU A 18 0.01 18.69 16.36
N VAL A 19 0.90 18.10 17.17
CA VAL A 19 1.65 16.91 16.77
C VAL A 19 0.70 15.75 16.47
N TYR A 20 -0.31 15.51 17.29
CA TYR A 20 -1.31 14.49 17.05
C TYR A 20 -2.08 14.72 15.74
N LEU A 21 -2.53 15.95 15.47
CA LEU A 21 -3.24 16.29 14.23
C LEU A 21 -2.34 16.13 12.99
N LEU A 22 -1.07 16.56 13.09
CA LEU A 22 -0.09 16.35 12.02
C LEU A 22 0.15 14.87 11.76
N LEU A 23 0.41 14.08 12.81
CA LEU A 23 0.59 12.63 12.67
C LEU A 23 -0.64 11.97 12.05
N ARG A 24 -1.86 12.31 12.50
CA ARG A 24 -3.10 11.77 11.96
C ARG A 24 -3.29 12.12 10.47
N PHE A 25 -2.95 13.36 10.07
CA PHE A 25 -3.11 13.82 8.70
C PHE A 25 -2.09 13.17 7.74
N PHE A 26 -0.82 13.06 8.19
CA PHE A 26 0.25 12.52 7.36
C PHE A 26 0.33 10.99 7.40
N PHE A 27 -0.18 10.34 8.45
CA PHE A 27 -0.05 8.90 8.65
C PHE A 27 -0.53 8.07 7.45
N PHE A 28 -1.75 8.35 6.97
CA PHE A 28 -2.29 7.65 5.80
C PHE A 28 -1.51 7.92 4.52
N ARG A 29 -1.00 9.14 4.34
CA ARG A 29 -0.19 9.50 3.16
C ARG A 29 1.20 8.86 3.17
N ILE A 30 1.71 8.54 4.35
CA ILE A 30 2.99 7.82 4.49
C ILE A 30 2.78 6.32 4.26
N LEU A 31 1.66 5.77 4.76
CA LEU A 31 1.37 4.34 4.68
C LEU A 31 0.83 3.89 3.33
N PHE A 32 0.17 4.74 2.57
CA PHE A 32 -0.39 4.39 1.28
C PHE A 32 0.21 5.25 0.18
N LEU A 33 0.72 4.59 -0.84
CA LEU A 33 1.13 5.21 -2.08
C LEU A 33 -0.05 5.22 -3.03
N GLU A 34 -0.23 6.31 -3.77
CA GLU A 34 -1.25 6.45 -4.79
C GLU A 34 -0.63 7.10 -6.03
N ASN A 35 -0.91 6.52 -7.20
CA ASN A 35 -0.47 7.03 -8.48
C ASN A 35 -1.69 7.15 -9.40
N GLU A 36 -1.86 8.28 -10.07
CA GLU A 36 -2.84 8.44 -11.13
C GLU A 36 -2.35 7.70 -12.37
N SER A 37 -3.22 6.90 -12.98
CA SER A 37 -2.91 6.22 -14.23
C SER A 37 -3.23 7.12 -15.43
N PRO A 38 -2.38 7.14 -16.46
CA PRO A 38 -2.71 7.80 -17.72
C PRO A 38 -3.67 6.99 -18.59
N PHE A 39 -4.02 5.77 -18.17
CA PHE A 39 -4.86 4.84 -18.93
C PHE A 39 -6.23 4.66 -18.26
N PRO A 40 -7.26 4.23 -19.04
CA PRO A 40 -8.52 3.75 -18.51
C PRO A 40 -8.35 2.58 -17.55
N PHE A 41 -9.39 2.28 -16.78
CA PHE A 41 -9.37 1.26 -15.73
C PHE A 41 -8.90 -0.12 -16.22
N ILE A 42 -9.47 -0.63 -17.31
CA ILE A 42 -9.13 -1.96 -17.86
C ILE A 42 -7.70 -2.00 -18.35
N ASP A 43 -7.29 -0.98 -19.12
CA ASP A 43 -5.92 -0.91 -19.65
C ASP A 43 -4.87 -0.83 -18.53
N THR A 44 -5.19 -0.10 -17.45
CA THR A 44 -4.34 -0.04 -16.25
C THR A 44 -4.21 -1.41 -15.59
N CYS A 45 -5.33 -2.13 -15.46
CA CYS A 45 -5.36 -3.49 -14.91
C CYS A 45 -4.48 -4.46 -15.73
N ASP A 46 -4.61 -4.41 -17.05
CA ASP A 46 -3.83 -5.28 -17.96
C ASP A 46 -2.35 -4.91 -17.98
N ALA A 47 -2.03 -3.61 -18.00
CA ALA A 47 -0.64 -3.15 -17.95
C ALA A 47 0.07 -3.60 -16.67
N LEU A 48 -0.58 -3.50 -15.51
CA LEU A 48 -0.03 -3.97 -14.24
C LEU A 48 0.23 -5.48 -14.23
N ARG A 49 -0.70 -6.27 -14.77
CA ARG A 49 -0.56 -7.72 -14.86
C ARG A 49 0.61 -8.10 -15.76
N VAL A 50 0.68 -7.53 -16.96
CA VAL A 50 1.75 -7.78 -17.93
C VAL A 50 3.11 -7.41 -17.35
N GLU A 51 3.24 -6.24 -16.71
CA GLU A 51 4.51 -5.84 -16.12
C GLU A 51 4.91 -6.68 -14.90
N ALA A 52 3.95 -7.18 -14.11
CA ALA A 52 4.22 -8.12 -13.04
C ALA A 52 4.83 -9.42 -13.60
N GLU A 53 4.20 -10.01 -14.59
CA GLU A 53 4.64 -11.26 -15.22
C GLU A 53 6.03 -11.12 -15.87
N LYS A 54 6.31 -10.03 -16.57
CA LYS A 54 7.63 -9.72 -17.15
C LYS A 54 8.75 -9.64 -16.11
N ASN A 55 8.42 -9.24 -14.89
CA ASN A 55 9.37 -9.13 -13.78
C ASN A 55 9.37 -10.38 -12.86
N ASN A 56 8.84 -11.51 -13.33
CA ASN A 56 8.73 -12.79 -12.61
C ASN A 56 7.89 -12.71 -11.32
N TRP A 57 6.91 -11.81 -11.28
CA TRP A 57 5.90 -11.77 -10.24
C TRP A 57 4.67 -12.57 -10.69
N ARG A 58 4.00 -13.20 -9.73
CA ARG A 58 2.73 -13.91 -9.96
C ARG A 58 1.57 -13.08 -9.44
N VAL A 59 0.44 -13.22 -10.10
CA VAL A 59 -0.84 -12.64 -9.67
C VAL A 59 -1.81 -13.79 -9.37
N PRO A 60 -1.69 -14.42 -8.20
CA PRO A 60 -2.47 -15.63 -7.89
C PRO A 60 -3.97 -15.36 -7.76
N MET A 61 -4.35 -14.14 -7.38
CA MET A 61 -5.75 -13.78 -7.19
C MET A 61 -6.01 -12.33 -7.60
N VAL A 62 -7.20 -12.12 -8.15
CA VAL A 62 -7.76 -10.78 -8.41
C VAL A 62 -9.15 -10.74 -7.79
N HIS A 63 -9.38 -9.77 -6.91
CA HIS A 63 -10.67 -9.55 -6.26
C HIS A 63 -11.39 -8.41 -6.97
N ASP A 64 -12.48 -8.70 -7.67
CA ASP A 64 -13.38 -7.68 -8.18
C ASP A 64 -14.37 -7.29 -7.08
N LEU A 65 -14.08 -6.15 -6.43
CA LEU A 65 -14.91 -5.68 -5.33
C LEU A 65 -16.22 -5.06 -5.82
N GLN A 66 -16.27 -4.53 -7.04
CA GLN A 66 -17.51 -4.04 -7.63
C GLN A 66 -18.51 -5.18 -7.80
N GLU A 67 -18.08 -6.29 -8.40
CA GLU A 67 -18.92 -7.49 -8.57
C GLU A 67 -19.33 -8.07 -7.21
N THR A 68 -18.37 -8.13 -6.27
CA THR A 68 -18.64 -8.65 -4.92
C THR A 68 -19.70 -7.83 -4.19
N MET A 69 -19.61 -6.49 -4.23
CA MET A 69 -20.58 -5.60 -3.60
C MET A 69 -21.95 -5.66 -4.29
N LEU A 70 -21.94 -5.82 -5.62
CA LEU A 70 -23.17 -5.97 -6.36
C LEU A 70 -23.98 -7.20 -5.94
N LYS A 71 -23.32 -8.35 -5.66
CA LYS A 71 -23.95 -9.55 -5.12
C LYS A 71 -24.66 -9.30 -3.78
N TRP A 72 -24.24 -8.31 -3.02
CA TRP A 72 -24.87 -7.89 -1.77
C TRP A 72 -25.83 -6.69 -1.95
N GLY A 73 -26.20 -6.38 -3.20
CA GLY A 73 -27.12 -5.29 -3.49
C GLY A 73 -26.53 -3.88 -3.29
N LYS A 74 -25.19 -3.77 -3.26
CA LYS A 74 -24.49 -2.50 -3.09
C LYS A 74 -23.78 -2.10 -4.37
N GLN A 75 -24.06 -0.89 -4.88
CA GLN A 75 -23.36 -0.34 -6.04
C GLN A 75 -22.17 0.52 -5.61
N ILE A 76 -20.99 0.20 -6.17
CA ILE A 76 -19.77 0.99 -6.05
C ILE A 76 -19.14 1.17 -7.45
N GLY A 77 -18.19 2.11 -7.56
CA GLY A 77 -17.39 2.27 -8.77
C GLY A 77 -16.46 1.10 -9.05
N GLN A 78 -15.80 1.13 -10.19
CA GLN A 78 -14.84 0.09 -10.58
C GLN A 78 -13.68 0.04 -9.57
N ILE A 79 -13.43 -1.14 -9.02
CA ILE A 79 -12.30 -1.41 -8.12
C ILE A 79 -11.91 -2.88 -8.15
N ARG A 80 -10.65 -3.16 -8.41
CA ARG A 80 -10.04 -4.48 -8.33
C ARG A 80 -8.81 -4.46 -7.43
N ILE A 81 -8.63 -5.53 -6.66
CA ILE A 81 -7.43 -5.73 -5.84
C ILE A 81 -6.68 -6.93 -6.41
N TYR A 82 -5.43 -6.69 -6.77
CA TYR A 82 -4.48 -7.67 -7.28
C TYR A 82 -3.60 -8.15 -6.14
N GLU A 83 -3.47 -9.45 -5.99
CA GLU A 83 -2.48 -10.04 -5.11
C GLU A 83 -1.19 -10.30 -5.89
N PHE A 84 -0.13 -9.60 -5.51
CA PHE A 84 1.19 -9.73 -6.14
C PHE A 84 2.08 -10.59 -5.24
N CYS A 85 2.61 -11.67 -5.79
CA CYS A 85 3.49 -12.59 -5.08
C CYS A 85 4.75 -12.87 -5.89
N LYS A 86 5.90 -12.78 -5.21
CA LYS A 86 7.18 -13.29 -5.72
C LYS A 86 7.55 -14.53 -4.90
N PRO A 87 7.38 -15.74 -5.45
CA PRO A 87 7.54 -16.99 -4.70
C PRO A 87 8.89 -17.12 -3.99
N GLU A 88 9.97 -16.69 -4.63
CA GLU A 88 11.31 -16.74 -4.06
C GLU A 88 11.43 -15.88 -2.80
N SER A 89 10.96 -14.63 -2.86
CA SER A 89 10.97 -13.72 -1.71
C SER A 89 10.05 -14.19 -0.61
N ALA A 90 8.89 -14.76 -0.97
CA ALA A 90 7.95 -15.34 -0.02
C ALA A 90 8.59 -16.52 0.73
N TYR A 91 9.22 -17.45 0.00
CA TYR A 91 9.90 -18.59 0.58
C TYR A 91 11.04 -18.17 1.52
N GLU A 92 11.85 -17.18 1.13
CA GLU A 92 12.95 -16.67 1.95
C GLU A 92 12.48 -16.17 3.33
N ILE A 93 11.27 -15.60 3.44
CA ILE A 93 10.69 -15.14 4.72
C ILE A 93 10.02 -16.29 5.45
N LEU A 94 9.13 -17.03 4.79
CA LEU A 94 8.30 -18.06 5.40
C LEU A 94 9.09 -19.28 5.89
N SER A 95 10.32 -19.49 5.36
CA SER A 95 11.24 -20.51 5.86
C SER A 95 11.85 -20.16 7.22
N LEU A 96 11.73 -18.91 7.68
CA LEU A 96 12.20 -18.46 8.98
C LEU A 96 11.03 -18.54 9.98
N ASP A 97 11.10 -19.46 10.94
CA ASP A 97 9.96 -19.75 11.83
C ASP A 97 9.49 -18.51 12.62
N ALA A 98 10.42 -17.76 13.20
CA ALA A 98 10.14 -16.55 13.96
C ALA A 98 9.50 -15.43 13.10
N GLU A 99 9.72 -15.44 11.79
CA GLU A 99 9.30 -14.39 10.88
C GLU A 99 7.96 -14.70 10.17
N LYS A 100 7.35 -15.84 10.44
CA LYS A 100 6.04 -16.24 9.89
C LYS A 100 4.94 -15.23 10.21
N LEU A 101 5.08 -14.47 11.29
CA LEU A 101 4.13 -13.40 11.65
C LEU A 101 3.95 -12.37 10.50
N ILE A 102 4.98 -12.17 9.66
CA ILE A 102 4.94 -11.25 8.52
C ILE A 102 4.03 -11.77 7.41
N SER A 103 3.67 -13.04 7.41
CA SER A 103 2.75 -13.62 6.42
C SER A 103 1.41 -12.89 6.36
N SER A 104 1.00 -12.22 7.42
CA SER A 104 -0.20 -11.37 7.45
C SER A 104 -0.14 -10.17 6.50
N LEU A 105 1.06 -9.76 6.08
CA LEU A 105 1.29 -8.71 5.06
C LEU A 105 1.46 -9.29 3.65
N MET A 106 1.36 -10.60 3.50
CA MET A 106 1.55 -11.31 2.24
C MET A 106 0.21 -11.92 1.76
N PRO A 107 -0.04 -11.93 0.46
CA PRO A 107 0.69 -11.31 -0.64
C PRO A 107 0.54 -9.77 -0.66
N CYS A 108 1.43 -9.08 -1.39
CA CYS A 108 1.31 -7.64 -1.57
C CYS A 108 0.05 -7.30 -2.35
N ARG A 109 -0.76 -6.39 -1.83
CA ARG A 109 -2.02 -5.99 -2.46
C ARG A 109 -1.89 -4.65 -3.16
N ILE A 110 -2.31 -4.63 -4.42
CA ILE A 110 -2.35 -3.43 -5.27
C ILE A 110 -3.80 -3.24 -5.70
N ALA A 111 -4.39 -2.10 -5.34
CA ALA A 111 -5.74 -1.73 -5.75
C ALA A 111 -5.68 -0.85 -6.99
N VAL A 112 -6.51 -1.15 -7.98
CA VAL A 112 -6.82 -0.29 -9.11
C VAL A 112 -8.27 0.15 -8.94
N PHE A 113 -8.54 1.44 -9.03
CA PHE A 113 -9.89 1.96 -8.86
C PHE A 113 -10.12 3.23 -9.67
N GLU A 114 -11.38 3.45 -10.05
CA GLU A 114 -11.84 4.67 -10.69
C GLU A 114 -12.49 5.60 -9.66
N ARG A 115 -12.17 6.89 -9.74
CA ARG A 115 -12.84 7.93 -8.96
C ARG A 115 -13.98 8.59 -9.74
N LYS A 116 -14.83 9.33 -9.04
CA LYS A 116 -15.95 10.07 -9.63
C LYS A 116 -15.55 11.09 -10.71
N ASN A 117 -14.29 11.46 -10.79
CA ASN A 117 -13.73 12.32 -11.83
C ASN A 117 -13.40 11.57 -13.14
N GLY A 118 -13.70 10.27 -13.21
CA GLY A 118 -13.41 9.41 -14.36
C GLY A 118 -11.93 9.02 -14.51
N LYS A 119 -11.09 9.34 -13.53
CA LYS A 119 -9.67 8.99 -13.55
C LYS A 119 -9.42 7.70 -12.79
N THR A 120 -8.48 6.93 -13.31
CA THR A 120 -8.00 5.67 -12.71
C THR A 120 -6.80 5.92 -11.80
N TYR A 121 -6.78 5.23 -10.68
CA TYR A 121 -5.71 5.30 -9.69
C TYR A 121 -5.22 3.90 -9.31
N VAL A 122 -3.94 3.82 -9.00
CA VAL A 122 -3.29 2.63 -8.45
C VAL A 122 -2.81 2.94 -7.05
N SER A 123 -3.24 2.17 -6.06
CA SER A 123 -2.77 2.34 -4.69
C SER A 123 -2.27 1.04 -4.08
N LEU A 124 -1.31 1.19 -3.16
CA LEU A 124 -0.71 0.08 -2.43
C LEU A 124 -0.18 0.55 -1.07
N MET A 125 0.03 -0.40 -0.18
CA MET A 125 0.70 -0.11 1.08
C MET A 125 2.19 0.21 0.84
N ASN A 126 2.66 1.30 1.41
CA ASN A 126 4.07 1.65 1.39
C ASN A 126 4.84 0.79 2.41
N LEU A 127 5.57 -0.19 1.92
CA LEU A 127 6.36 -1.07 2.78
C LEU A 127 7.63 -0.40 3.34
N LYS A 128 8.12 0.70 2.72
CA LYS A 128 9.38 1.35 3.11
C LYS A 128 9.42 1.77 4.59
N PRO A 129 8.39 2.45 5.15
CA PRO A 129 8.37 2.76 6.58
C PRO A 129 8.40 1.52 7.47
N ILE A 130 7.72 0.44 7.05
CA ILE A 130 7.66 -0.81 7.82
C ILE A 130 9.03 -1.48 7.87
N THR A 131 9.81 -1.41 6.78
CA THR A 131 11.16 -1.99 6.74
C THR A 131 12.10 -1.37 7.76
N PHE A 132 11.82 -0.16 8.23
CA PHE A 132 12.63 0.49 9.25
C PHE A 132 12.60 -0.27 10.58
N PHE A 133 11.44 -0.85 10.92
CA PHE A 133 11.24 -1.62 12.14
C PHE A 133 11.61 -3.10 12.00
N ALA A 134 11.79 -3.58 10.77
CA ALA A 134 12.24 -4.95 10.51
C ALA A 134 13.76 -5.05 10.63
N GLY A 135 14.26 -6.14 11.17
CA GLY A 135 15.68 -6.43 11.30
C GLY A 135 16.25 -7.35 10.21
N GLY A 136 17.57 -7.36 10.08
CA GLY A 136 18.33 -8.41 9.40
C GLY A 136 17.89 -8.76 7.98
N LYS A 137 17.65 -10.05 7.75
CA LYS A 137 17.28 -10.63 6.46
C LYS A 137 15.91 -10.13 5.97
N VAL A 138 14.94 -10.02 6.87
CA VAL A 138 13.58 -9.58 6.55
C VAL A 138 13.58 -8.17 5.99
N ARG A 139 14.28 -7.23 6.63
CA ARG A 139 14.41 -5.86 6.14
C ARG A 139 14.93 -5.81 4.71
N ARG A 140 15.95 -6.61 4.40
CA ARG A 140 16.54 -6.66 3.05
C ARG A 140 15.54 -7.17 2.01
N ILE A 141 14.81 -8.24 2.34
CA ILE A 141 13.81 -8.83 1.44
C ILE A 141 12.66 -7.86 1.22
N MET A 142 12.10 -7.29 2.29
CA MET A 142 10.98 -6.34 2.18
C MET A 142 11.37 -5.08 1.39
N LYS A 143 12.59 -4.57 1.58
CA LYS A 143 13.08 -3.43 0.81
C LYS A 143 13.18 -3.77 -0.67
N ARG A 144 13.81 -4.91 -1.03
CA ARG A 144 13.89 -5.39 -2.41
C ARG A 144 12.50 -5.54 -3.03
N THR A 145 11.57 -6.15 -2.31
CA THR A 145 10.17 -6.33 -2.70
C THR A 145 9.49 -4.97 -2.99
N ALA A 146 9.66 -3.99 -2.10
CA ALA A 146 9.09 -2.66 -2.28
C ALA A 146 9.67 -1.95 -3.51
N ASP A 147 10.99 -2.04 -3.73
CA ASP A 147 11.65 -1.42 -4.87
C ASP A 147 11.24 -2.08 -6.20
N GLU A 148 11.10 -3.41 -6.24
CA GLU A 148 10.62 -4.13 -7.43
C GLU A 148 9.17 -3.78 -7.78
N ILE A 149 8.28 -3.69 -6.79
CA ILE A 149 6.88 -3.27 -7.01
C ILE A 149 6.81 -1.83 -7.53
N ASP A 150 7.62 -0.94 -7.00
CA ASP A 150 7.70 0.45 -7.46
C ASP A 150 8.11 0.52 -8.95
N ILE A 151 9.08 -0.31 -9.36
CA ILE A 151 9.50 -0.43 -10.76
C ILE A 151 8.37 -0.96 -11.64
N ILE A 152 7.67 -2.00 -11.20
CA ILE A 152 6.53 -2.58 -11.96
C ILE A 152 5.45 -1.52 -12.18
N ILE A 153 5.05 -0.81 -11.11
CA ILE A 153 4.01 0.21 -11.20
C ILE A 153 4.44 1.34 -12.13
N ARG A 154 5.66 1.86 -11.99
CA ARG A 154 6.17 2.92 -12.87
C ARG A 154 6.16 2.50 -14.33
N LYS A 155 6.63 1.29 -14.65
CA LYS A 155 6.63 0.78 -16.02
C LYS A 155 5.21 0.57 -16.57
N ALA A 156 4.31 0.05 -15.75
CA ALA A 156 2.92 -0.15 -16.14
C ALA A 156 2.18 1.18 -16.40
N LEU A 157 2.56 2.25 -15.71
CA LEU A 157 1.95 3.58 -15.86
C LEU A 157 2.73 4.52 -16.81
N CYS A 158 3.86 4.08 -17.39
CA CYS A 158 4.55 4.84 -18.43
C CYS A 158 3.80 4.71 -19.77
N LYS A 159 3.61 5.87 -20.43
CA LYS A 159 3.13 5.93 -21.83
C LYS A 159 4.25 5.57 -22.79
#